data_194a5fb1363e01b6dcb6be0787df8885
#
_entry.id   194a5fb1363e01b6dcb6be0787df8885
#
_cell.length_a   1.000
_cell.length_b   1.000
_cell.length_c   1.000
_cell.angle_alpha   90.00
_cell.angle_beta   90.00
_cell.angle_gamma   90.00
#
_symmetry.space_group_name_H-M   'P 1'
#
loop_
_entity.id
_entity.type
_entity.pdbx_description
1 polymer ?
#
loop_
_entity_poly.entity_id
_entity_poly.type
_entity_poly.pdbx_seq_one_letter_code
_entity_poly.pdbx_strand_id
1 'polypeptide(L)'
;MKHFKMTLKRKTVFCLFLLAVFMSGCGKKTLPTSFSVTQKTIAIPGLSKEYTFLYLSDTHVIQLDGSESEQITDNALPRMPLFVDKNNISSAERFPEWIDYANVSAVDMMLFGGDIIDFPSDANLNLLKENISNLNMPYIYTLGNHDWTYPWDYMTPEGRAAYRPLFHAFTKDNPAASVTEYEELVILSVDNSSNQIDPEALSVVDEALALEKPTIVIAHVPFSTDSLLEKAKNVWKSPVSIGMADKGGIFPDANTLAFQEKILAEDSPVICVLSGHVHFADTSMLNDNVTQIIAGAGYNGEGILLHLVPSDSAAENEN
;
A
#
# COMPACT_ATOMS: atom_id res chain seq x y z
N MET A 1 45.61 79.24 31.09
CA MET A 1 44.52 78.35 30.49
C MET A 1 45.23 77.41 29.53
N LYS A 2 45.45 76.15 29.92
CA LYS A 2 46.06 75.10 29.07
C LYS A 2 45.00 74.09 28.68
N HIS A 3 44.71 74.04 27.38
CA HIS A 3 43.79 73.01 26.82
C HIS A 3 44.55 71.67 26.79
N PHE A 4 43.95 70.71 27.48
CA PHE A 4 44.36 69.30 27.44
C PHE A 4 43.53 68.55 26.37
N LYS A 5 44.19 68.17 25.28
CA LYS A 5 43.53 67.28 24.26
C LYS A 5 43.74 65.82 24.64
N MET A 6 42.65 65.16 24.96
CA MET A 6 42.69 63.76 25.26
C MET A 6 42.42 62.99 23.95
N THR A 7 43.38 62.26 23.49
CA THR A 7 43.31 61.39 22.31
C THR A 7 42.80 59.99 22.73
N LEU A 8 41.59 59.69 22.30
CA LEU A 8 40.96 58.38 22.54
C LEU A 8 41.44 57.37 21.50
N LYS A 9 42.27 56.39 21.94
CA LYS A 9 42.69 55.25 21.10
C LYS A 9 41.55 54.27 20.99
N ARG A 10 40.95 54.11 19.79
CA ARG A 10 40.02 53.02 19.46
C ARG A 10 40.77 51.68 19.43
N LYS A 11 40.46 50.79 20.38
CA LYS A 11 40.81 49.39 20.29
C LYS A 11 39.81 48.69 19.42
N THR A 12 40.23 48.27 18.25
CA THR A 12 39.44 47.36 17.35
C THR A 12 39.46 45.98 17.96
N VAL A 13 38.29 45.54 18.48
CA VAL A 13 38.07 44.17 18.90
C VAL A 13 37.69 43.38 17.67
N PHE A 14 38.57 42.48 17.24
CA PHE A 14 38.32 41.54 16.15
C PHE A 14 37.58 40.36 16.76
N CYS A 15 36.22 40.34 16.58
CA CYS A 15 35.42 39.16 16.87
C CYS A 15 35.62 38.16 15.73
N LEU A 16 36.39 37.10 15.98
CA LEU A 16 36.42 35.91 15.15
C LEU A 16 35.08 35.16 15.36
N PHE A 17 34.18 35.26 14.42
CA PHE A 17 33.03 34.33 14.31
C PHE A 17 33.59 33.01 13.78
N LEU A 18 33.75 32.01 14.65
CA LEU A 18 33.90 30.62 14.24
C LEU A 18 32.52 30.16 13.68
N LEU A 19 32.40 30.12 12.37
CA LEU A 19 31.31 29.41 11.67
C LEU A 19 31.58 27.92 11.84
N ALA A 20 30.97 27.27 12.85
CA ALA A 20 30.88 25.83 12.91
C ALA A 20 29.88 25.39 11.82
N VAL A 21 30.43 25.02 10.66
CA VAL A 21 29.67 24.31 9.64
C VAL A 21 29.36 22.91 10.20
N PHE A 22 28.16 22.74 10.74
CA PHE A 22 27.62 21.41 10.96
C PHE A 22 27.42 20.78 9.59
N MET A 23 28.43 20.04 9.14
CA MET A 23 28.24 19.07 8.09
C MET A 23 27.35 17.98 8.66
N SER A 24 26.03 18.16 8.53
CA SER A 24 25.09 17.05 8.64
C SER A 24 25.47 16.06 7.55
N GLY A 25 26.25 15.06 7.93
CA GLY A 25 26.53 13.92 7.08
C GLY A 25 25.20 13.25 6.77
N CYS A 26 24.62 13.57 5.62
CA CYS A 26 23.56 12.78 5.02
C CYS A 26 24.23 11.45 4.63
N GLY A 27 24.37 10.54 5.59
CA GLY A 27 24.72 9.15 5.32
C GLY A 27 23.62 8.64 4.39
N LYS A 28 23.98 8.34 3.14
CA LYS A 28 23.08 7.62 2.25
C LYS A 28 22.68 6.34 3.00
N LYS A 29 21.43 6.26 3.49
CA LYS A 29 20.89 5.01 3.99
C LYS A 29 21.01 4.02 2.82
N THR A 30 21.80 2.98 2.98
CA THR A 30 21.86 1.89 2.00
C THR A 30 20.59 1.11 2.16
N LEU A 31 19.85 0.96 1.06
CA LEU A 31 18.65 0.11 1.04
C LEU A 31 19.00 -1.32 1.46
N PRO A 32 18.15 -1.98 2.25
CA PRO A 32 18.36 -3.38 2.59
C PRO A 32 18.48 -4.22 1.32
N THR A 33 19.51 -5.04 1.23
CA THR A 33 19.75 -5.94 0.08
C THR A 33 18.73 -7.09 0.00
N SER A 34 17.84 -7.20 0.99
CA SER A 34 16.83 -8.26 1.11
C SER A 34 15.51 -7.95 0.41
N PHE A 35 15.32 -6.75 -0.15
CA PHE A 35 14.12 -6.42 -0.90
C PHE A 35 14.17 -6.96 -2.33
N SER A 36 13.02 -7.51 -2.77
CA SER A 36 12.76 -7.97 -4.15
C SER A 36 11.64 -7.13 -4.73
N VAL A 37 11.96 -5.91 -5.16
CA VAL A 37 10.98 -4.98 -5.70
C VAL A 37 10.89 -5.14 -7.22
N THR A 38 9.71 -5.55 -7.68
CA THR A 38 9.41 -5.68 -9.11
C THR A 38 9.09 -4.31 -9.70
N GLN A 39 9.70 -3.99 -10.85
CA GLN A 39 9.38 -2.79 -11.60
C GLN A 39 8.26 -3.10 -12.59
N LYS A 40 7.23 -2.27 -12.63
CA LYS A 40 6.11 -2.35 -13.59
C LYS A 40 5.89 -0.98 -14.21
N THR A 41 5.79 -0.92 -15.52
CA THR A 41 5.50 0.31 -16.26
C THR A 41 4.12 0.22 -16.87
N ILE A 42 3.30 1.26 -16.68
CA ILE A 42 2.00 1.42 -17.31
C ILE A 42 2.03 2.70 -18.13
N ALA A 43 1.84 2.58 -19.44
CA ALA A 43 1.69 3.72 -20.33
C ALA A 43 0.24 4.24 -20.26
N ILE A 44 0.09 5.52 -19.94
CA ILE A 44 -1.21 6.17 -19.74
C ILE A 44 -1.42 7.25 -20.80
N PRO A 45 -2.47 7.12 -21.64
CA PRO A 45 -2.81 8.15 -22.61
C PRO A 45 -3.16 9.49 -21.91
N GLY A 46 -2.60 10.59 -22.42
CA GLY A 46 -2.88 11.93 -21.90
C GLY A 46 -2.14 12.31 -20.63
N LEU A 47 -1.33 11.43 -20.06
CA LEU A 47 -0.51 11.76 -18.90
C LEU A 47 0.57 12.80 -19.31
N SER A 48 0.69 13.91 -18.56
CA SER A 48 1.64 15.00 -18.87
C SER A 48 2.97 14.85 -18.15
N LYS A 49 3.04 14.02 -17.10
CA LYS A 49 4.25 13.74 -16.32
C LYS A 49 4.25 12.31 -15.81
N GLU A 50 5.43 11.81 -15.52
CA GLU A 50 5.59 10.50 -14.90
C GLU A 50 5.24 10.52 -13.42
N TYR A 51 4.74 9.37 -12.90
CA TYR A 51 4.58 9.13 -11.47
C TYR A 51 5.22 7.79 -11.12
N THR A 52 5.77 7.71 -9.92
CA THR A 52 6.27 6.46 -9.36
C THR A 52 5.55 6.16 -8.05
N PHE A 53 4.84 5.04 -7.99
CA PHE A 53 4.16 4.59 -6.79
C PHE A 53 4.82 3.32 -6.25
N LEU A 54 4.92 3.21 -4.93
CA LEU A 54 5.30 1.95 -4.30
C LEU A 54 4.03 1.24 -3.83
N TYR A 55 3.75 0.07 -4.39
CA TYR A 55 2.65 -0.79 -3.99
C TYR A 55 3.16 -1.91 -3.08
N LEU A 56 2.58 -2.01 -1.89
CA LEU A 56 2.92 -2.96 -0.84
C LEU A 56 1.66 -3.61 -0.30
N SER A 57 1.65 -4.94 -0.22
CA SER A 57 0.55 -5.74 0.34
C SER A 57 1.11 -6.86 1.20
N ASP A 58 0.30 -7.45 2.05
CA ASP A 58 0.61 -8.69 2.78
C ASP A 58 1.90 -8.57 3.63
N THR A 59 2.01 -7.51 4.43
CA THR A 59 3.11 -7.36 5.38
C THR A 59 2.86 -8.13 6.67
N HIS A 60 1.60 -8.40 7.02
CA HIS A 60 1.19 -9.19 8.19
C HIS A 60 1.97 -8.86 9.45
N VAL A 61 2.03 -7.56 9.79
CA VAL A 61 2.74 -7.11 10.99
C VAL A 61 2.14 -7.75 12.23
N ILE A 62 3.00 -8.39 13.03
CA ILE A 62 2.67 -8.91 14.35
C ILE A 62 3.64 -8.34 15.37
N GLN A 63 3.14 -7.42 16.19
CA GLN A 63 3.84 -6.82 17.32
C GLN A 63 3.15 -7.25 18.61
N LEU A 64 3.93 -7.67 19.61
CA LEU A 64 3.50 -7.84 20.99
C LEU A 64 4.31 -6.88 21.87
N ASP A 65 3.62 -6.13 22.74
CA ASP A 65 4.26 -5.18 23.66
C ASP A 65 4.09 -5.58 25.14
N GLY A 66 3.39 -6.70 25.39
CA GLY A 66 3.11 -7.24 26.71
C GLY A 66 1.85 -6.68 27.37
N SER A 67 1.08 -5.84 26.69
CA SER A 67 -0.22 -5.33 27.17
C SER A 67 -1.40 -6.18 26.67
N GLU A 68 -1.14 -7.13 25.76
CA GLU A 68 -2.15 -7.93 25.12
C GLU A 68 -2.88 -8.85 26.12
N SER A 69 -4.16 -9.14 25.82
CA SER A 69 -4.87 -10.22 26.49
C SER A 69 -4.23 -11.58 26.18
N GLU A 70 -4.46 -12.57 27.06
CA GLU A 70 -4.02 -13.95 26.83
C GLU A 70 -4.52 -14.48 25.47
N GLN A 71 -5.76 -14.17 25.08
CA GLN A 71 -6.33 -14.58 23.80
C GLN A 71 -5.55 -14.01 22.59
N ILE A 72 -5.17 -12.72 22.64
CA ILE A 72 -4.38 -12.11 21.57
C ILE A 72 -3.00 -12.75 21.51
N THR A 73 -2.36 -12.95 22.67
CA THR A 73 -1.05 -13.59 22.75
C THR A 73 -1.08 -15.02 22.20
N ASP A 74 -2.07 -15.81 22.57
CA ASP A 74 -2.25 -17.19 22.11
C ASP A 74 -2.50 -17.26 20.58
N ASN A 75 -3.17 -16.27 20.02
CA ASN A 75 -3.35 -16.15 18.57
C ASN A 75 -2.05 -15.71 17.86
N ALA A 76 -1.30 -14.78 18.44
CA ALA A 76 -0.11 -14.20 17.84
C ALA A 76 1.09 -15.17 17.80
N LEU A 77 1.39 -15.84 18.93
CA LEU A 77 2.60 -16.65 19.06
C LEU A 77 2.78 -17.74 17.99
N PRO A 78 1.75 -18.52 17.59
CA PRO A 78 1.90 -19.52 16.53
C PRO A 78 2.01 -18.89 15.13
N ARG A 79 1.60 -17.63 14.96
CA ARG A 79 1.61 -16.95 13.67
C ARG A 79 2.90 -16.18 13.39
N MET A 80 3.55 -15.62 14.42
CA MET A 80 4.80 -14.87 14.25
C MET A 80 5.85 -15.61 13.39
N PRO A 81 6.10 -16.91 13.55
CA PRO A 81 7.05 -17.64 12.72
C PRO A 81 6.64 -17.81 11.25
N LEU A 82 5.36 -17.56 10.90
CA LEU A 82 4.86 -17.66 9.53
C LEU A 82 5.22 -16.41 8.70
N PHE A 83 5.44 -15.28 9.37
CA PHE A 83 5.70 -13.99 8.75
C PHE A 83 7.10 -13.47 9.04
N VAL A 84 8.06 -14.32 8.75
CA VAL A 84 9.49 -14.00 8.74
C VAL A 84 10.04 -14.21 7.32
N ASP A 85 11.01 -13.39 6.94
CA ASP A 85 11.67 -13.56 5.65
C ASP A 85 12.75 -14.67 5.71
N LYS A 86 13.37 -14.95 4.56
CA LYS A 86 14.47 -15.92 4.43
C LYS A 86 15.71 -15.60 5.30
N ASN A 87 15.84 -14.37 5.80
CA ASN A 87 16.91 -13.92 6.68
C ASN A 87 16.46 -13.91 8.14
N ASN A 88 15.28 -14.44 8.44
CA ASN A 88 14.65 -14.47 9.76
C ASN A 88 14.34 -13.07 10.32
N ILE A 89 14.06 -12.10 9.45
CA ILE A 89 13.57 -10.78 9.83
C ILE A 89 12.04 -10.89 9.97
N SER A 90 11.51 -10.51 11.12
CA SER A 90 10.07 -10.54 11.39
C SER A 90 9.32 -9.45 10.59
N SER A 91 8.01 -9.64 10.42
CA SER A 91 7.15 -8.65 9.77
C SER A 91 7.16 -7.29 10.49
N ALA A 92 7.25 -7.30 11.83
CA ALA A 92 7.33 -6.07 12.64
C ALA A 92 8.67 -5.32 12.43
N GLU A 93 9.78 -6.04 12.21
CA GLU A 93 11.07 -5.44 11.87
C GLU A 93 11.12 -4.99 10.41
N ARG A 94 10.46 -5.73 9.50
CA ARG A 94 10.44 -5.45 8.06
C ARG A 94 9.61 -4.21 7.70
N PHE A 95 8.52 -3.96 8.40
CA PHE A 95 7.61 -2.86 8.06
C PHE A 95 8.28 -1.47 8.15
N PRO A 96 9.03 -1.11 9.22
CA PRO A 96 9.81 0.13 9.24
C PRO A 96 10.81 0.25 8.08
N GLU A 97 11.42 -0.86 7.67
CA GLU A 97 12.35 -0.85 6.53
C GLU A 97 11.65 -0.53 5.21
N TRP A 98 10.37 -0.93 5.03
CA TRP A 98 9.55 -0.52 3.88
C TRP A 98 9.28 0.98 3.85
N ILE A 99 9.02 1.60 5.01
CA ILE A 99 8.84 3.04 5.13
C ILE A 99 10.14 3.78 4.78
N ASP A 100 11.27 3.30 5.28
CA ASP A 100 12.59 3.84 4.91
C ASP A 100 12.86 3.66 3.40
N TYR A 101 12.49 2.51 2.83
CA TYR A 101 12.61 2.25 1.39
C TYR A 101 11.80 3.25 0.56
N ALA A 102 10.52 3.47 0.91
CA ALA A 102 9.67 4.45 0.23
C ALA A 102 10.28 5.86 0.27
N ASN A 103 10.73 6.28 1.45
CA ASN A 103 11.34 7.60 1.66
C ASN A 103 12.63 7.81 0.86
N VAL A 104 13.48 6.77 0.76
CA VAL A 104 14.76 6.84 0.01
C VAL A 104 14.54 6.74 -1.49
N SER A 105 13.55 5.95 -1.93
CA SER A 105 13.21 5.77 -3.35
C SER A 105 12.51 6.99 -3.95
N ALA A 106 12.14 7.98 -3.12
CA ALA A 106 11.50 9.23 -3.54
C ALA A 106 10.25 9.00 -4.42
N VAL A 107 9.41 8.03 -4.02
CA VAL A 107 8.16 7.74 -4.71
C VAL A 107 7.14 8.86 -4.49
N ASP A 108 6.25 9.07 -5.45
CA ASP A 108 5.22 10.11 -5.37
C ASP A 108 4.09 9.73 -4.41
N MET A 109 3.85 8.42 -4.21
CA MET A 109 2.81 7.88 -3.33
C MET A 109 3.14 6.47 -2.87
N MET A 110 2.74 6.16 -1.63
CA MET A 110 2.72 4.82 -1.08
C MET A 110 1.31 4.23 -1.19
N LEU A 111 1.18 3.03 -1.75
CA LEU A 111 -0.10 2.32 -1.89
C LEU A 111 -0.06 1.06 -1.02
N PHE A 112 -0.87 1.02 0.05
CA PHE A 112 -1.04 -0.14 0.89
C PHE A 112 -2.23 -0.97 0.38
N GLY A 113 -1.94 -2.20 -0.05
CA GLY A 113 -2.88 -3.10 -0.70
C GLY A 113 -3.60 -4.09 0.21
N GLY A 114 -3.57 -3.85 1.53
CA GLY A 114 -4.25 -4.70 2.53
C GLY A 114 -3.35 -5.78 3.14
N ASP A 115 -3.86 -6.39 4.22
CA ASP A 115 -3.15 -7.33 5.08
C ASP A 115 -1.81 -6.74 5.58
N ILE A 116 -1.86 -5.45 5.95
CA ILE A 116 -0.68 -4.75 6.46
C ILE A 116 -0.38 -5.19 7.89
N ILE A 117 -1.40 -5.37 8.72
CA ILE A 117 -1.30 -6.06 10.01
C ILE A 117 -1.96 -7.42 9.93
N ASP A 118 -1.59 -8.34 10.82
CA ASP A 118 -2.13 -9.70 10.82
C ASP A 118 -3.44 -9.83 11.62
N PHE A 119 -3.69 -8.91 12.53
CA PHE A 119 -4.93 -8.75 13.30
C PHE A 119 -4.95 -7.39 14.03
N PRO A 120 -6.14 -6.84 14.33
CA PRO A 120 -6.29 -5.49 14.88
C PRO A 120 -6.05 -5.45 16.40
N SER A 121 -4.80 -5.58 16.86
CA SER A 121 -4.42 -5.30 18.24
C SER A 121 -3.90 -3.87 18.41
N ASP A 122 -3.93 -3.36 19.65
CA ASP A 122 -3.41 -2.02 19.93
C ASP A 122 -1.93 -1.91 19.58
N ALA A 123 -1.11 -2.93 19.85
CA ALA A 123 0.31 -2.94 19.49
C ALA A 123 0.54 -2.88 17.99
N ASN A 124 -0.22 -3.67 17.20
CA ASN A 124 -0.14 -3.63 15.73
C ASN A 124 -0.58 -2.27 15.17
N LEU A 125 -1.70 -1.72 15.65
CA LEU A 125 -2.21 -0.41 15.21
C LEU A 125 -1.27 0.73 15.58
N ASN A 126 -0.65 0.68 16.77
CA ASN A 126 0.33 1.67 17.19
C ASN A 126 1.59 1.63 16.33
N LEU A 127 2.13 0.43 16.06
CA LEU A 127 3.28 0.27 15.18
C LEU A 127 2.97 0.78 13.77
N LEU A 128 1.80 0.44 13.23
CA LEU A 128 1.33 0.91 11.93
C LEU A 128 1.28 2.45 11.90
N LYS A 129 0.61 3.06 12.88
CA LYS A 129 0.46 4.52 12.99
C LYS A 129 1.80 5.24 13.10
N GLU A 130 2.69 4.75 13.97
CA GLU A 130 4.03 5.32 14.15
C GLU A 130 4.81 5.32 12.83
N ASN A 131 4.84 4.18 12.15
CA ASN A 131 5.62 4.03 10.93
C ASN A 131 5.03 4.83 9.76
N ILE A 132 3.72 4.78 9.54
CA ILE A 132 3.07 5.56 8.47
C ILE A 132 3.27 7.07 8.68
N SER A 133 3.32 7.54 9.94
CA SER A 133 3.59 8.95 10.22
C SER A 133 4.99 9.43 9.79
N ASN A 134 5.92 8.50 9.52
CA ASN A 134 7.26 8.79 9.03
C ASN A 134 7.36 8.83 7.49
N LEU A 135 6.27 8.60 6.76
CA LEU A 135 6.27 8.74 5.30
C LEU A 135 6.45 10.21 4.89
N ASN A 136 7.33 10.44 3.92
CA ASN A 136 7.57 11.77 3.35
C ASN A 136 6.64 12.11 2.16
N MET A 137 5.75 11.18 1.80
CA MET A 137 4.80 11.30 0.69
C MET A 137 3.39 10.90 1.14
N PRO A 138 2.34 11.26 0.38
CA PRO A 138 0.99 10.78 0.64
C PRO A 138 0.88 9.26 0.48
N TYR A 139 -0.15 8.69 1.09
CA TYR A 139 -0.45 7.27 0.95
C TYR A 139 -1.94 7.02 0.75
N ILE A 140 -2.26 5.83 0.23
CA ILE A 140 -3.61 5.24 0.19
C ILE A 140 -3.53 3.92 0.94
N TYR A 141 -4.56 3.63 1.76
CA TYR A 141 -4.70 2.39 2.50
C TYR A 141 -5.98 1.68 2.08
N THR A 142 -5.84 0.48 1.54
CA THR A 142 -6.94 -0.44 1.24
C THR A 142 -6.92 -1.55 2.27
N LEU A 143 -8.09 -1.94 2.80
CA LEU A 143 -8.17 -3.02 3.77
C LEU A 143 -7.96 -4.40 3.13
N GLY A 144 -7.20 -5.25 3.83
CA GLY A 144 -7.19 -6.68 3.59
C GLY A 144 -8.00 -7.42 4.67
N ASN A 145 -8.19 -8.71 4.50
CA ASN A 145 -9.02 -9.50 5.42
C ASN A 145 -8.35 -9.65 6.81
N HIS A 146 -7.04 -9.78 6.89
CA HIS A 146 -6.34 -9.84 8.17
C HIS A 146 -6.39 -8.52 8.95
N ASP A 147 -6.48 -7.39 8.28
CA ASP A 147 -6.53 -6.11 8.97
C ASP A 147 -7.64 -6.06 10.02
N TRP A 148 -8.78 -6.76 9.80
CA TRP A 148 -9.92 -6.72 10.73
C TRP A 148 -10.58 -8.07 11.07
N THR A 149 -10.32 -9.18 10.34
CA THR A 149 -11.11 -10.43 10.49
C THR A 149 -10.39 -11.58 11.18
N TYR A 150 -9.12 -11.47 11.52
CA TYR A 150 -8.44 -12.57 12.21
C TYR A 150 -8.59 -12.44 13.74
N PRO A 151 -8.92 -13.51 14.46
CA PRO A 151 -9.26 -14.88 13.98
C PRO A 151 -10.49 -14.90 13.07
N TRP A 152 -10.55 -15.87 12.16
CA TRP A 152 -11.61 -15.97 11.13
C TRP A 152 -13.05 -15.94 11.64
N ASP A 153 -13.27 -16.30 12.89
CA ASP A 153 -14.59 -16.20 13.55
C ASP A 153 -15.12 -14.76 13.60
N TYR A 154 -14.26 -13.76 13.36
CA TYR A 154 -14.65 -12.35 13.30
C TYR A 154 -15.08 -11.90 11.90
N MET A 155 -15.00 -12.77 10.87
CA MET A 155 -15.54 -12.48 9.55
C MET A 155 -17.08 -12.52 9.57
N THR A 156 -17.67 -11.65 10.37
CA THR A 156 -19.10 -11.48 10.59
C THR A 156 -19.45 -10.00 10.47
N PRO A 157 -20.74 -9.64 10.27
CA PRO A 157 -21.16 -8.24 10.31
C PRO A 157 -20.80 -7.55 11.65
N GLU A 158 -20.87 -8.27 12.76
CA GLU A 158 -20.53 -7.77 14.10
C GLU A 158 -19.03 -7.52 14.23
N GLY A 159 -18.18 -8.45 13.79
CA GLY A 159 -16.72 -8.29 13.76
C GLY A 159 -16.32 -7.10 12.88
N ARG A 160 -16.94 -6.98 11.72
CA ARG A 160 -16.73 -5.84 10.83
C ARG A 160 -17.10 -4.51 11.47
N ALA A 161 -18.26 -4.43 12.11
CA ALA A 161 -18.69 -3.24 12.81
C ALA A 161 -17.79 -2.87 13.98
N ALA A 162 -17.15 -3.86 14.64
CA ALA A 162 -16.25 -3.66 15.76
C ALA A 162 -14.84 -3.20 15.34
N TYR A 163 -14.27 -3.81 14.30
CA TYR A 163 -12.84 -3.64 14.00
C TYR A 163 -12.55 -2.71 12.81
N ARG A 164 -13.40 -2.67 11.80
CA ARG A 164 -13.19 -1.79 10.62
C ARG A 164 -13.08 -0.30 10.98
N PRO A 165 -13.81 0.25 11.98
CA PRO A 165 -13.66 1.64 12.39
C PRO A 165 -12.28 2.01 12.94
N LEU A 166 -11.48 1.04 13.39
CA LEU A 166 -10.11 1.27 13.86
C LEU A 166 -9.19 1.79 12.74
N PHE A 167 -9.59 1.55 11.48
CA PHE A 167 -8.84 1.95 10.29
C PHE A 167 -9.28 3.28 9.68
N HIS A 168 -10.28 3.98 10.24
CA HIS A 168 -10.76 5.26 9.71
C HIS A 168 -9.61 6.28 9.54
N ALA A 169 -8.68 6.32 10.51
CA ALA A 169 -7.53 7.22 10.43
C ALA A 169 -6.56 6.91 9.27
N PHE A 170 -6.58 5.68 8.76
CA PHE A 170 -5.72 5.25 7.65
C PHE A 170 -6.44 5.32 6.29
N THR A 171 -7.77 5.20 6.27
CA THR A 171 -8.61 5.11 5.07
C THR A 171 -9.34 6.41 4.71
N LYS A 172 -8.88 7.56 5.23
CA LYS A 172 -9.52 8.87 5.04
C LYS A 172 -11.01 8.89 5.43
N ASP A 173 -11.32 8.23 6.57
CA ASP A 173 -12.67 8.08 7.13
C ASP A 173 -13.67 7.31 6.26
N ASN A 174 -13.26 6.75 5.12
CA ASN A 174 -14.10 5.89 4.29
C ASN A 174 -13.39 4.55 3.98
N PRO A 175 -13.55 3.54 4.84
CA PRO A 175 -12.93 2.24 4.62
C PRO A 175 -13.59 1.42 3.51
N ALA A 176 -14.80 1.75 3.06
CA ALA A 176 -15.49 1.00 2.00
C ALA A 176 -14.88 1.24 0.62
N ALA A 177 -14.65 2.51 0.29
CA ALA A 177 -13.97 2.93 -0.92
C ALA A 177 -13.50 4.37 -0.81
N SER A 178 -12.43 4.72 -1.50
CA SER A 178 -11.95 6.11 -1.56
C SER A 178 -11.38 6.44 -2.93
N VAL A 179 -11.56 7.69 -3.34
CA VAL A 179 -11.04 8.23 -4.60
C VAL A 179 -9.89 9.19 -4.28
N THR A 180 -8.78 9.02 -4.98
CA THR A 180 -7.70 10.00 -5.02
C THR A 180 -7.55 10.46 -6.47
N GLU A 181 -7.95 11.69 -6.73
CA GLU A 181 -7.96 12.28 -8.05
C GLU A 181 -6.68 13.07 -8.30
N TYR A 182 -6.03 12.80 -9.42
CA TYR A 182 -5.01 13.62 -10.03
C TYR A 182 -5.61 14.35 -11.24
N GLU A 183 -4.87 15.28 -11.84
CA GLU A 183 -5.34 16.00 -13.01
C GLU A 183 -5.73 15.04 -14.16
N GLU A 184 -4.94 13.98 -14.37
CA GLU A 184 -5.04 13.08 -15.53
C GLU A 184 -5.25 11.62 -15.16
N LEU A 185 -5.43 11.30 -13.88
CA LEU A 185 -5.43 9.94 -13.34
C LEU A 185 -6.30 9.85 -12.09
N VAL A 186 -6.95 8.70 -11.89
CA VAL A 186 -7.68 8.36 -10.67
C VAL A 186 -7.08 7.10 -10.03
N ILE A 187 -6.91 7.13 -8.70
CA ILE A 187 -6.67 5.94 -7.90
C ILE A 187 -7.93 5.68 -7.08
N LEU A 188 -8.54 4.52 -7.30
CA LEU A 188 -9.75 4.05 -6.63
C LEU A 188 -9.40 2.90 -5.70
N SER A 189 -9.44 3.13 -4.39
CA SER A 189 -9.32 2.07 -3.38
C SER A 189 -10.69 1.51 -3.06
N VAL A 190 -10.84 0.18 -3.08
CA VAL A 190 -12.11 -0.51 -2.80
C VAL A 190 -11.87 -1.66 -1.82
N ASP A 191 -12.59 -1.63 -0.70
CA ASP A 191 -12.55 -2.72 0.28
C ASP A 191 -13.33 -3.95 -0.23
N ASN A 192 -12.62 -5.01 -0.52
CA ASN A 192 -13.17 -6.33 -0.79
C ASN A 192 -12.66 -7.40 0.19
N SER A 193 -12.19 -6.96 1.35
CA SER A 193 -11.58 -7.81 2.39
C SER A 193 -12.53 -8.84 3.00
N SER A 194 -13.84 -8.67 2.84
CA SER A 194 -14.84 -9.69 3.17
C SER A 194 -15.06 -10.74 2.06
N ASN A 195 -14.19 -10.79 1.06
CA ASN A 195 -14.35 -11.54 -0.18
C ASN A 195 -15.50 -11.05 -1.09
N GLN A 196 -16.12 -9.92 -0.74
CA GLN A 196 -17.22 -9.31 -1.50
C GLN A 196 -17.10 -7.79 -1.47
N ILE A 197 -17.80 -7.13 -2.37
CA ILE A 197 -17.90 -5.68 -2.44
C ILE A 197 -19.14 -5.21 -1.70
N ASP A 198 -18.99 -4.22 -0.83
CA ASP A 198 -20.12 -3.61 -0.15
C ASP A 198 -20.98 -2.74 -1.07
N PRO A 199 -22.31 -2.70 -0.86
CA PRO A 199 -23.17 -1.83 -1.63
C PRO A 199 -22.82 -0.34 -1.50
N GLU A 200 -22.28 0.10 -0.34
CA GLU A 200 -21.84 1.47 -0.12
C GLU A 200 -20.60 1.85 -0.94
N ALA A 201 -19.79 0.87 -1.32
CA ALA A 201 -18.62 1.11 -2.19
C ALA A 201 -19.04 1.42 -3.63
N LEU A 202 -20.17 0.88 -4.10
CA LEU A 202 -20.61 1.02 -5.50
C LEU A 202 -20.89 2.48 -5.90
N SER A 203 -21.41 3.30 -4.99
CA SER A 203 -21.63 4.72 -5.26
C SER A 203 -20.31 5.47 -5.48
N VAL A 204 -19.28 5.15 -4.68
CA VAL A 204 -17.95 5.74 -4.82
C VAL A 204 -17.27 5.27 -6.12
N VAL A 205 -17.48 4.00 -6.49
CA VAL A 205 -17.03 3.47 -7.78
C VAL A 205 -17.67 4.24 -8.94
N ASP A 206 -18.99 4.46 -8.90
CA ASP A 206 -19.70 5.21 -9.94
C ASP A 206 -19.19 6.65 -10.05
N GLU A 207 -18.95 7.32 -8.93
CA GLU A 207 -18.36 8.66 -8.88
C GLU A 207 -16.96 8.68 -9.51
N ALA A 208 -16.13 7.69 -9.19
CA ALA A 208 -14.77 7.59 -9.74
C ALA A 208 -14.77 7.36 -11.26
N LEU A 209 -15.59 6.43 -11.75
CA LEU A 209 -15.68 6.12 -13.18
C LEU A 209 -16.30 7.26 -14.00
N ALA A 210 -17.21 8.05 -13.41
CA ALA A 210 -17.81 9.23 -14.05
C ALA A 210 -16.80 10.36 -14.31
N LEU A 211 -15.58 10.31 -13.73
CA LEU A 211 -14.50 11.24 -14.05
C LEU A 211 -13.89 10.99 -15.43
N GLU A 212 -14.16 9.83 -16.04
CA GLU A 212 -13.67 9.42 -17.38
C GLU A 212 -12.14 9.53 -17.54
N LYS A 213 -11.40 9.44 -16.42
CA LYS A 213 -9.94 9.47 -16.39
C LYS A 213 -9.37 8.05 -16.28
N PRO A 214 -8.19 7.75 -16.86
CA PRO A 214 -7.49 6.51 -16.60
C PRO A 214 -7.49 6.19 -15.11
N THR A 215 -8.03 5.02 -14.73
CA THR A 215 -8.26 4.66 -13.33
C THR A 215 -7.48 3.40 -12.96
N ILE A 216 -6.71 3.49 -11.87
CA ILE A 216 -6.08 2.34 -11.21
C ILE A 216 -6.93 1.98 -9.99
N VAL A 217 -7.42 0.74 -9.96
CA VAL A 217 -8.19 0.19 -8.85
C VAL A 217 -7.25 -0.54 -7.89
N ILE A 218 -7.42 -0.36 -6.58
CA ILE A 218 -6.76 -1.16 -5.55
C ILE A 218 -7.84 -1.96 -4.84
N ALA A 219 -7.74 -3.29 -4.89
CA ALA A 219 -8.64 -4.22 -4.21
C ALA A 219 -7.82 -5.43 -3.73
N HIS A 220 -7.83 -5.70 -2.41
CA HIS A 220 -6.93 -6.66 -1.80
C HIS A 220 -7.06 -8.07 -2.37
N VAL A 221 -8.28 -8.63 -2.37
CA VAL A 221 -8.56 -9.99 -2.88
C VAL A 221 -8.63 -9.94 -4.41
N PRO A 222 -7.79 -10.70 -5.12
CA PRO A 222 -7.73 -10.63 -6.58
C PRO A 222 -8.95 -11.26 -7.25
N PHE A 223 -9.24 -10.80 -8.47
CA PHE A 223 -10.25 -11.43 -9.35
C PHE A 223 -9.67 -12.65 -10.05
N SER A 224 -10.51 -13.70 -10.16
CA SER A 224 -10.09 -14.96 -10.72
C SER A 224 -9.85 -14.86 -12.25
N THR A 225 -8.72 -15.43 -12.66
CA THR A 225 -8.44 -15.87 -14.03
C THR A 225 -8.11 -17.37 -13.99
N ASP A 226 -8.20 -18.07 -15.12
CA ASP A 226 -7.91 -19.51 -15.15
C ASP A 226 -6.49 -19.81 -14.63
N SER A 227 -5.49 -19.02 -15.04
CA SER A 227 -4.11 -19.17 -14.61
C SER A 227 -3.90 -18.89 -13.12
N LEU A 228 -4.56 -17.85 -12.58
CA LEU A 228 -4.48 -17.52 -11.16
C LEU A 228 -5.12 -18.59 -10.29
N LEU A 229 -6.30 -19.09 -10.69
CA LEU A 229 -6.99 -20.17 -9.97
C LEU A 229 -6.15 -21.45 -9.90
N GLU A 230 -5.52 -21.83 -11.01
CA GLU A 230 -4.64 -23.01 -11.03
C GLU A 230 -3.45 -22.84 -10.06
N LYS A 231 -2.79 -21.67 -10.12
CA LYS A 231 -1.66 -21.34 -9.25
C LYS A 231 -2.07 -21.29 -7.78
N ALA A 232 -3.16 -20.60 -7.45
CA ALA A 232 -3.68 -20.48 -6.08
C ALA A 232 -4.09 -21.82 -5.50
N LYS A 233 -4.77 -22.68 -6.25
CA LYS A 233 -5.11 -24.06 -5.83
C LYS A 233 -3.87 -24.89 -5.49
N ASN A 234 -2.80 -24.71 -6.24
CA ASN A 234 -1.54 -25.44 -5.98
C ASN A 234 -0.88 -24.97 -4.68
N VAL A 235 -0.98 -23.69 -4.35
CA VAL A 235 -0.38 -23.09 -3.13
C VAL A 235 -1.31 -23.28 -1.92
N TRP A 236 -2.54 -22.80 -1.99
CA TRP A 236 -3.43 -22.64 -0.84
C TRP A 236 -4.40 -23.79 -0.60
N LYS A 237 -4.67 -24.63 -1.63
CA LYS A 237 -5.65 -25.73 -1.58
C LYS A 237 -7.09 -25.27 -1.28
N SER A 238 -7.39 -24.00 -1.44
CA SER A 238 -8.69 -23.38 -1.16
C SER A 238 -9.01 -22.24 -2.15
N PRO A 239 -10.29 -21.82 -2.28
CA PRO A 239 -10.64 -20.65 -3.07
C PRO A 239 -10.15 -19.39 -2.36
N VAL A 240 -9.30 -18.62 -3.05
CA VAL A 240 -8.68 -17.38 -2.52
C VAL A 240 -8.77 -16.21 -3.50
N SER A 241 -9.57 -16.34 -4.57
CA SER A 241 -9.80 -15.25 -5.52
C SER A 241 -11.27 -15.19 -5.93
N ILE A 242 -11.76 -13.99 -6.28
CA ILE A 242 -13.19 -13.71 -6.50
C ILE A 242 -13.56 -13.99 -7.96
N GLY A 243 -14.69 -14.66 -8.16
CA GLY A 243 -15.22 -15.02 -9.47
C GLY A 243 -14.83 -16.42 -9.91
N MET A 244 -15.37 -16.87 -11.07
CA MET A 244 -15.18 -18.23 -11.60
C MET A 244 -15.43 -19.33 -10.55
N ALA A 245 -16.48 -19.18 -9.75
CA ALA A 245 -16.82 -20.10 -8.66
C ALA A 245 -17.00 -21.55 -9.13
N ASP A 246 -17.51 -21.75 -10.34
CA ASP A 246 -17.63 -23.04 -11.03
C ASP A 246 -16.28 -23.71 -11.27
N LYS A 247 -15.21 -22.93 -11.33
CA LYS A 247 -13.82 -23.42 -11.47
C LYS A 247 -13.04 -23.43 -10.14
N GLY A 248 -13.69 -23.08 -9.01
CA GLY A 248 -13.11 -23.13 -7.68
C GLY A 248 -12.61 -21.79 -7.11
N GLY A 249 -13.11 -20.67 -7.64
CA GLY A 249 -12.99 -19.35 -7.02
C GLY A 249 -14.06 -19.10 -5.96
N ILE A 250 -14.00 -17.92 -5.32
CA ILE A 250 -15.03 -17.42 -4.41
C ILE A 250 -16.25 -16.98 -5.22
N PHE A 251 -17.44 -17.42 -4.82
CA PHE A 251 -18.69 -17.06 -5.52
C PHE A 251 -19.01 -15.57 -5.27
N PRO A 252 -19.03 -14.72 -6.33
CA PRO A 252 -19.35 -13.32 -6.20
C PRO A 252 -20.84 -13.10 -5.92
N ASP A 253 -21.17 -12.24 -4.97
CA ASP A 253 -22.55 -11.78 -4.76
C ASP A 253 -22.97 -10.73 -5.81
N ALA A 254 -24.22 -10.23 -5.70
CA ALA A 254 -24.76 -9.30 -6.68
C ALA A 254 -23.96 -7.97 -6.74
N ASN A 255 -23.48 -7.47 -5.61
CA ASN A 255 -22.71 -6.22 -5.57
C ASN A 255 -21.31 -6.43 -6.18
N THR A 256 -20.68 -7.55 -5.89
CA THR A 256 -19.38 -7.93 -6.45
C THR A 256 -19.46 -8.11 -7.97
N LEU A 257 -20.54 -8.75 -8.46
CA LEU A 257 -20.82 -8.85 -9.90
C LEU A 257 -21.00 -7.46 -10.53
N ALA A 258 -21.81 -6.60 -9.90
CA ALA A 258 -22.04 -5.25 -10.40
C ALA A 258 -20.73 -4.43 -10.44
N PHE A 259 -19.87 -4.58 -9.44
CA PHE A 259 -18.54 -3.97 -9.44
C PHE A 259 -17.69 -4.48 -10.61
N GLN A 260 -17.62 -5.81 -10.80
CA GLN A 260 -16.88 -6.41 -11.90
C GLN A 260 -17.39 -5.94 -13.28
N GLU A 261 -18.71 -5.91 -13.47
CA GLU A 261 -19.32 -5.42 -14.71
C GLU A 261 -18.91 -3.97 -15.00
N LYS A 262 -18.89 -3.09 -13.97
CA LYS A 262 -18.52 -1.67 -14.13
C LYS A 262 -17.05 -1.49 -14.49
N ILE A 263 -16.13 -2.15 -13.76
CA ILE A 263 -14.69 -1.96 -13.99
C ILE A 263 -14.19 -2.66 -15.27
N LEU A 264 -14.90 -3.69 -15.74
CA LEU A 264 -14.53 -4.47 -16.92
C LEU A 264 -15.37 -4.13 -18.15
N ALA A 265 -16.26 -3.13 -18.10
CA ALA A 265 -16.99 -2.65 -19.25
C ALA A 265 -16.02 -2.18 -20.36
N GLU A 266 -16.43 -2.32 -21.63
CA GLU A 266 -15.59 -1.96 -22.79
C GLU A 266 -15.19 -0.47 -22.78
N ASP A 267 -16.09 0.39 -22.28
CA ASP A 267 -15.93 1.84 -22.15
C ASP A 267 -15.44 2.27 -20.74
N SER A 268 -15.09 1.33 -19.86
CA SER A 268 -14.57 1.64 -18.53
C SER A 268 -13.22 2.36 -18.62
N PRO A 269 -12.99 3.42 -17.86
CA PRO A 269 -11.70 4.08 -17.79
C PRO A 269 -10.65 3.29 -16.96
N VAL A 270 -11.00 2.12 -16.42
CA VAL A 270 -10.09 1.30 -15.62
C VAL A 270 -9.03 0.66 -16.52
N ILE A 271 -7.76 0.85 -16.16
CA ILE A 271 -6.61 0.32 -16.91
C ILE A 271 -5.86 -0.76 -16.12
N CYS A 272 -5.96 -0.75 -14.80
CA CYS A 272 -5.23 -1.67 -13.94
C CYS A 272 -5.97 -1.93 -12.64
N VAL A 273 -5.88 -3.18 -12.14
CA VAL A 273 -6.26 -3.58 -10.79
C VAL A 273 -5.00 -4.04 -10.04
N LEU A 274 -4.73 -3.45 -8.89
CA LEU A 274 -3.64 -3.85 -7.99
C LEU A 274 -4.23 -4.70 -6.85
N SER A 275 -3.65 -5.87 -6.61
CA SER A 275 -4.12 -6.82 -5.58
C SER A 275 -2.97 -7.48 -4.81
N GLY A 276 -3.30 -8.14 -3.70
CA GLY A 276 -2.40 -8.92 -2.85
C GLY A 276 -2.99 -10.30 -2.52
N HIS A 277 -3.10 -10.61 -1.22
CA HIS A 277 -3.82 -11.75 -0.64
C HIS A 277 -3.24 -13.14 -0.90
N VAL A 278 -2.74 -13.39 -2.09
CA VAL A 278 -2.26 -14.74 -2.47
C VAL A 278 -0.78 -14.98 -2.13
N HIS A 279 -0.09 -13.97 -1.60
CA HIS A 279 1.32 -14.00 -1.17
C HIS A 279 2.32 -14.41 -2.26
N PHE A 280 1.97 -14.27 -3.51
CA PHE A 280 2.88 -14.48 -4.64
C PHE A 280 2.58 -13.49 -5.76
N ALA A 281 3.64 -13.01 -6.41
CA ALA A 281 3.49 -12.10 -7.53
C ALA A 281 2.84 -12.78 -8.75
N ASP A 282 1.91 -12.08 -9.38
CA ASP A 282 1.25 -12.53 -10.61
C ASP A 282 0.86 -11.32 -11.46
N THR A 283 0.67 -11.54 -12.76
CA THR A 283 0.14 -10.54 -13.69
C THR A 283 -0.73 -11.25 -14.70
N SER A 284 -1.96 -10.83 -14.83
CA SER A 284 -2.94 -11.42 -15.73
C SER A 284 -3.86 -10.36 -16.32
N MET A 285 -4.40 -10.62 -17.51
CA MET A 285 -5.46 -9.79 -18.10
C MET A 285 -6.81 -10.22 -17.52
N LEU A 286 -7.61 -9.27 -17.06
CA LEU A 286 -8.99 -9.50 -16.69
C LEU A 286 -9.92 -9.42 -17.91
N ASN A 287 -9.59 -8.54 -18.85
CA ASN A 287 -10.14 -8.42 -20.20
C ASN A 287 -9.08 -7.81 -21.13
N ASP A 288 -9.44 -7.40 -22.33
CA ASP A 288 -8.51 -6.84 -23.32
C ASP A 288 -7.90 -5.51 -22.89
N ASN A 289 -8.52 -4.77 -21.96
CA ASN A 289 -8.12 -3.42 -21.53
C ASN A 289 -7.57 -3.34 -20.11
N VAL A 290 -7.94 -4.30 -19.24
CA VAL A 290 -7.63 -4.23 -17.79
C VAL A 290 -6.62 -5.29 -17.38
N THR A 291 -5.46 -4.83 -16.94
CA THR A 291 -4.42 -5.71 -16.37
C THR A 291 -4.59 -5.82 -14.86
N GLN A 292 -4.61 -7.02 -14.31
CA GLN A 292 -4.46 -7.25 -12.88
C GLN A 292 -2.99 -7.52 -12.54
N ILE A 293 -2.45 -6.79 -11.55
CA ILE A 293 -1.10 -6.96 -11.04
C ILE A 293 -1.20 -7.29 -9.55
N ILE A 294 -0.65 -8.43 -9.18
CA ILE A 294 -0.67 -8.94 -7.81
C ILE A 294 0.73 -8.83 -7.23
N ALA A 295 0.86 -8.21 -6.06
CA ALA A 295 2.12 -8.14 -5.35
C ALA A 295 2.46 -9.48 -4.69
N GLY A 296 3.75 -9.75 -4.54
CA GLY A 296 4.23 -10.75 -3.60
C GLY A 296 4.13 -10.24 -2.15
N ALA A 297 4.42 -11.12 -1.20
CA ALA A 297 4.23 -10.82 0.20
C ALA A 297 5.24 -9.80 0.75
N GLY A 298 4.73 -8.71 1.30
CA GLY A 298 5.52 -7.63 1.87
C GLY A 298 6.39 -8.07 3.06
N TYR A 299 5.91 -9.02 3.88
CA TYR A 299 6.74 -9.58 4.97
C TYR A 299 7.99 -10.29 4.44
N ASN A 300 7.96 -10.83 3.23
CA ASN A 300 9.10 -11.48 2.58
C ASN A 300 10.01 -10.48 1.82
N GLY A 301 9.74 -9.18 1.93
CA GLY A 301 10.49 -8.14 1.24
C GLY A 301 10.09 -7.96 -0.23
N GLU A 302 8.92 -8.43 -0.65
CA GLU A 302 8.41 -8.31 -2.01
C GLU A 302 7.45 -7.11 -2.12
N GLY A 303 7.59 -6.33 -3.20
CA GLY A 303 6.76 -5.15 -3.48
C GLY A 303 6.85 -4.76 -4.95
N ILE A 304 6.11 -3.73 -5.35
CA ILE A 304 6.07 -3.25 -6.73
C ILE A 304 6.36 -1.76 -6.77
N LEU A 305 7.35 -1.35 -7.58
CA LEU A 305 7.47 0.03 -8.07
C LEU A 305 6.70 0.14 -9.37
N LEU A 306 5.63 0.91 -9.33
CA LEU A 306 4.76 1.16 -10.46
C LEU A 306 5.14 2.49 -11.10
N HIS A 307 5.65 2.45 -12.31
CA HIS A 307 5.99 3.61 -13.12
C HIS A 307 4.84 3.90 -14.09
N LEU A 308 4.20 5.05 -13.90
CA LEU A 308 3.16 5.56 -14.78
C LEU A 308 3.82 6.56 -15.72
N VAL A 309 3.76 6.29 -17.02
CA VAL A 309 4.45 7.10 -18.03
C VAL A 309 3.47 7.55 -19.12
N PRO A 310 3.71 8.70 -19.77
CA PRO A 310 2.96 9.08 -20.96
C PRO A 310 3.04 7.98 -22.03
N SER A 311 1.93 7.70 -22.74
CA SER A 311 1.91 6.65 -23.76
C SER A 311 2.91 6.90 -24.88
N ASP A 312 3.22 8.16 -25.19
CA ASP A 312 4.17 8.54 -26.25
C ASP A 312 5.62 8.22 -25.88
N SER A 313 5.94 8.18 -24.56
CA SER A 313 7.29 7.84 -24.07
C SER A 313 7.57 6.34 -24.00
N ALA A 314 6.52 5.49 -23.97
CA ALA A 314 6.68 4.04 -23.97
C ALA A 314 7.27 3.50 -25.30
N ALA A 315 7.00 4.18 -26.41
CA ALA A 315 7.51 3.80 -27.75
C ALA A 315 9.02 4.04 -27.93
N GLU A 316 9.65 4.87 -27.09
CA GLU A 316 11.09 5.19 -27.18
C GLU A 316 11.98 4.17 -26.45
N ASN A 317 11.42 3.38 -25.53
CA ASN A 317 12.18 2.42 -24.71
C ASN A 317 12.21 0.98 -25.27
N GLU A 318 11.53 0.70 -26.38
CA GLU A 318 11.52 -0.61 -27.05
C GLU A 318 12.47 -0.71 -28.28
N ASN A 319 13.35 0.29 -28.51
CA ASN A 319 14.32 0.30 -29.61
C ASN A 319 15.76 0.11 -29.15
#